data_370bdcdd032f670ff74fe54e4a16e768
#
_entry.id   370bdcdd032f670ff74fe54e4a16e768
#
_cell.length_a   1.000
_cell.length_b   1.000
_cell.length_c   1.000
_cell.angle_alpha   90.00
_cell.angle_beta   90.00
_cell.angle_gamma   90.00
#
_symmetry.space_group_name_H-M   'P 1'
#
loop_
_entity.id
_entity.type
_entity.pdbx_description
1 polymer ?
#
loop_
_entity_poly.entity_id
_entity_poly.type
_entity_poly.pdbx_seq_one_letter_code
_entity_poly.pdbx_strand_id
1 'polypeptide(L)'
;DRILLWLQPSPSAEETGVSCTIETASDRDYLHVAALDRIAWPIAPDLFIPDGEHIWRIWCDMATLLVARRPGGSDSLSESGDIAGALVMFPTNASELCLHKIMVHPECRGSGIGTQLMQAGLAQANTPVLLTVDPSNNAAVALYQNFGFDVRERIDGYYRPHEHRLIMVHPGPS
;
A
#
# COMPACT_ATOMS: atom_id res chain seq x y z
N ASP A 1 3.04 -6.77 -10.81
CA ASP A 1 2.99 -5.38 -10.40
C ASP A 1 1.90 -5.13 -9.40
N ARG A 2 2.30 -5.17 -8.14
CA ARG A 2 1.43 -5.26 -6.97
C ARG A 2 0.70 -3.97 -6.61
N ILE A 3 1.13 -2.83 -7.13
CA ILE A 3 0.66 -1.52 -6.68
C ILE A 3 -0.46 -0.94 -7.55
N LEU A 4 -0.59 -1.40 -8.80
CA LEU A 4 -1.63 -0.90 -9.71
C LEU A 4 -3.04 -1.45 -9.49
N LEU A 5 -3.17 -2.58 -8.79
CA LEU A 5 -4.49 -3.19 -8.59
C LEU A 5 -5.49 -2.33 -7.83
N TRP A 6 -5.01 -1.35 -7.04
CA TRP A 6 -5.89 -0.43 -6.35
C TRP A 6 -6.39 0.76 -7.20
N LEU A 7 -5.77 0.99 -8.39
CA LEU A 7 -6.15 2.05 -9.33
C LEU A 7 -7.14 1.60 -10.41
N GLN A 8 -7.32 0.30 -10.61
CA GLN A 8 -8.24 -0.17 -11.64
C GLN A 8 -9.68 0.05 -11.19
N PRO A 9 -10.50 0.79 -11.97
CA PRO A 9 -11.91 0.88 -11.67
C PRO A 9 -12.55 -0.51 -11.76
N SER A 10 -13.35 -0.87 -10.77
CA SER A 10 -14.24 -2.02 -10.88
C SER A 10 -15.21 -1.77 -12.04
N PRO A 11 -15.55 -2.78 -12.86
CA PRO A 11 -16.41 -2.62 -14.04
C PRO A 11 -17.86 -2.20 -13.74
N SER A 12 -18.23 -1.94 -12.51
CA SER A 12 -19.58 -1.58 -12.07
C SER A 12 -19.66 -0.56 -10.93
N ALA A 13 -18.74 0.41 -10.91
CA ALA A 13 -18.85 1.50 -9.94
C ALA A 13 -19.84 2.57 -10.43
N GLU A 14 -21.11 2.38 -10.17
CA GLU A 14 -21.99 3.52 -9.88
C GLU A 14 -21.42 4.20 -8.63
N GLU A 15 -21.36 5.54 -8.64
CA GLU A 15 -20.75 6.42 -7.62
C GLU A 15 -21.36 6.24 -6.21
N THR A 16 -21.11 5.13 -5.56
CA THR A 16 -21.26 5.02 -4.12
C THR A 16 -19.88 5.28 -3.52
N GLY A 17 -19.58 6.54 -3.29
CA GLY A 17 -18.36 6.95 -2.60
C GLY A 17 -18.31 6.28 -1.23
N VAL A 18 -17.52 5.21 -1.10
CA VAL A 18 -17.26 4.57 0.19
C VAL A 18 -16.49 5.58 1.04
N SER A 19 -17.20 6.22 1.96
CA SER A 19 -16.56 7.10 2.93
C SER A 19 -15.72 6.24 3.88
N CYS A 20 -14.41 6.46 3.92
CA CYS A 20 -13.50 5.81 4.86
C CYS A 20 -12.79 6.87 5.71
N THR A 21 -12.47 6.52 6.94
CA THR A 21 -11.56 7.30 7.79
C THR A 21 -10.17 6.70 7.70
N ILE A 22 -9.16 7.54 7.43
CA ILE A 22 -7.76 7.10 7.49
C ILE A 22 -7.25 7.33 8.91
N GLU A 23 -6.74 6.27 9.52
CA GLU A 23 -6.24 6.30 10.90
C GLU A 23 -5.02 5.40 11.07
N THR A 24 -4.27 5.60 12.14
CA THR A 24 -3.19 4.68 12.52
C THR A 24 -3.80 3.36 12.99
N ALA A 25 -3.27 2.25 12.48
CA ALA A 25 -3.70 0.92 12.92
C ALA A 25 -3.40 0.70 14.40
N SER A 26 -4.33 0.05 15.07
CA SER A 26 -4.15 -0.43 16.45
C SER A 26 -3.54 -1.83 16.48
N ASP A 27 -3.11 -2.26 17.66
CA ASP A 27 -2.61 -3.62 17.90
C ASP A 27 -3.67 -4.73 17.68
N ARG A 28 -4.94 -4.35 17.51
CA ARG A 28 -6.05 -5.28 17.22
C ARG A 28 -6.31 -5.46 15.72
N ASP A 29 -5.74 -4.59 14.90
CA ASP A 29 -6.02 -4.56 13.46
C ASP A 29 -5.12 -5.53 12.66
N TYR A 30 -4.02 -6.01 13.22
CA TYR A 30 -3.01 -6.77 12.46
C TYR A 30 -3.56 -8.02 11.76
N LEU A 31 -4.52 -8.72 12.36
CA LEU A 31 -5.15 -9.90 11.73
C LEU A 31 -6.03 -9.49 10.55
N HIS A 32 -6.77 -8.40 10.66
CA HIS A 32 -7.59 -7.89 9.57
C HIS A 32 -6.73 -7.34 8.43
N VAL A 33 -5.60 -6.68 8.74
CA VAL A 33 -4.63 -6.22 7.73
C VAL A 33 -3.95 -7.42 7.05
N ALA A 34 -3.56 -8.45 7.80
CA ALA A 34 -3.01 -9.68 7.23
C ALA A 34 -4.03 -10.40 6.32
N ALA A 35 -5.31 -10.41 6.70
CA ALA A 35 -6.37 -10.94 5.86
C ALA A 35 -6.55 -10.11 4.58
N LEU A 36 -6.54 -8.77 4.70
CA LEU A 36 -6.58 -7.88 3.55
C LEU A 36 -5.40 -8.13 2.60
N ASP A 37 -4.19 -8.36 3.12
CA ASP A 37 -3.01 -8.66 2.30
C ASP A 37 -3.20 -9.94 1.48
N ARG A 38 -3.86 -10.95 2.03
CA ARG A 38 -4.16 -12.21 1.31
C ARG A 38 -5.16 -12.03 0.17
N ILE A 39 -6.16 -11.15 0.34
CA ILE A 39 -7.24 -10.95 -0.63
C ILE A 39 -6.99 -9.80 -1.62
N ALA A 40 -6.12 -8.87 -1.27
CA ALA A 40 -5.81 -7.72 -2.13
C ALA A 40 -5.04 -8.09 -3.40
N TRP A 41 -4.45 -9.28 -3.48
CA TRP A 41 -3.61 -9.70 -4.58
C TRP A 41 -4.11 -10.99 -5.20
N PRO A 42 -3.98 -11.17 -6.54
CA PRO A 42 -4.21 -12.46 -7.16
C PRO A 42 -3.26 -13.50 -6.57
N ILE A 43 -3.78 -14.67 -6.24
CA ILE A 43 -2.93 -15.79 -5.79
C ILE A 43 -2.07 -16.25 -6.97
N ALA A 44 -0.81 -15.94 -6.92
CA ALA A 44 0.20 -16.42 -7.87
C ALA A 44 1.42 -16.89 -7.06
N PRO A 45 1.46 -18.17 -6.67
CA PRO A 45 2.49 -18.69 -5.77
C PRO A 45 3.92 -18.41 -6.23
N ASP A 46 4.14 -18.35 -7.54
CA ASP A 46 5.45 -18.08 -8.12
C ASP A 46 5.83 -16.59 -8.15
N LEU A 47 4.86 -15.70 -7.93
CA LEU A 47 5.02 -14.25 -8.04
C LEU A 47 4.73 -13.50 -6.76
N PHE A 48 3.90 -14.04 -5.88
CA PHE A 48 3.47 -13.36 -4.67
C PHE A 48 3.23 -14.31 -3.50
N ILE A 49 3.86 -13.97 -2.39
CA ILE A 49 3.59 -14.57 -1.08
C ILE A 49 3.14 -13.43 -0.17
N PRO A 50 1.95 -13.49 0.43
CA PRO A 50 1.50 -12.51 1.42
C PRO A 50 2.45 -12.45 2.60
N ASP A 51 2.54 -11.29 3.24
CA ASP A 51 3.28 -11.18 4.49
C ASP A 51 2.54 -11.93 5.61
N GLY A 52 3.32 -12.58 6.47
CA GLY A 52 2.75 -13.37 7.57
C GLY A 52 2.15 -12.49 8.69
N GLU A 53 1.18 -13.02 9.42
CA GLU A 53 0.52 -12.34 10.54
C GLU A 53 1.51 -11.80 11.56
N HIS A 54 2.61 -12.52 11.79
CA HIS A 54 3.65 -12.13 12.73
C HIS A 54 4.30 -10.79 12.36
N ILE A 55 4.63 -10.57 11.07
CA ILE A 55 5.24 -9.32 10.66
C ILE A 55 4.23 -8.16 10.70
N TRP A 56 2.96 -8.41 10.38
CA TRP A 56 1.91 -7.41 10.51
C TRP A 56 1.74 -6.96 11.97
N ARG A 57 1.86 -7.88 12.94
CA ARG A 57 1.84 -7.53 14.37
C ARG A 57 3.02 -6.64 14.75
N ILE A 58 4.22 -6.94 14.24
CA ILE A 58 5.41 -6.12 14.47
C ILE A 58 5.23 -4.73 13.86
N TRP A 59 4.69 -4.64 12.65
CA TRP A 59 4.49 -3.34 11.99
C TRP A 59 3.45 -2.45 12.68
N CYS A 60 2.46 -3.03 13.36
CA CYS A 60 1.57 -2.22 14.21
C CYS A 60 2.31 -1.45 15.30
N ASP A 61 3.39 -2.03 15.83
CA ASP A 61 4.15 -1.43 16.93
C ASP A 61 5.34 -0.58 16.46
N MET A 62 5.95 -0.92 15.32
CA MET A 62 7.29 -0.44 14.95
C MET A 62 7.35 0.28 13.60
N ALA A 63 6.25 0.37 12.88
CA ALA A 63 6.16 1.00 11.57
C ALA A 63 5.03 2.03 11.53
N THR A 64 5.00 2.86 10.50
CA THR A 64 3.81 3.64 10.16
C THR A 64 2.84 2.71 9.42
N LEU A 65 1.83 2.22 10.11
CA LEU A 65 0.75 1.42 9.53
C LEU A 65 -0.56 2.22 9.59
N LEU A 66 -1.06 2.62 8.42
CA LEU A 66 -2.33 3.30 8.27
C LEU A 66 -3.39 2.34 7.74
N VAL A 67 -4.61 2.50 8.21
CA VAL A 67 -5.77 1.77 7.72
C VAL A 67 -6.86 2.72 7.27
N ALA A 68 -7.56 2.34 6.21
CA ALA A 68 -8.80 2.97 5.77
C ALA A 68 -9.96 2.19 6.34
N ARG A 69 -10.67 2.78 7.31
CA ARG A 69 -11.78 2.15 8.03
C ARG A 69 -13.12 2.64 7.51
N ARG A 70 -14.01 1.71 7.23
CA ARG A 70 -15.40 2.01 6.84
C ARG A 70 -16.21 2.43 8.07
N PRO A 71 -17.08 3.44 7.95
CA PRO A 71 -17.98 3.80 9.04
C PRO A 71 -19.04 2.71 9.27
N GLY A 72 -19.37 2.49 10.54
CA GLY A 72 -20.57 1.75 10.94
C GLY A 72 -20.41 0.27 11.29
N GLY A 73 -19.26 -0.36 11.12
CA GLY A 73 -18.94 -1.70 11.70
C GLY A 73 -19.90 -2.89 11.43
N SER A 74 -21.02 -2.68 10.72
CA SER A 74 -22.08 -3.68 10.58
C SER A 74 -22.00 -4.53 9.30
N ASP A 75 -21.29 -4.04 8.29
CA ASP A 75 -21.07 -4.78 7.05
C ASP A 75 -19.58 -5.12 6.95
N SER A 76 -19.19 -6.23 7.55
CA SER A 76 -17.80 -6.69 7.48
C SER A 76 -17.43 -7.05 6.04
N LEU A 77 -16.26 -6.56 5.60
CA LEU A 77 -15.64 -6.96 4.34
C LEU A 77 -14.98 -8.34 4.55
N SER A 78 -15.79 -9.40 4.60
CA SER A 78 -15.25 -10.75 4.75
C SER A 78 -14.24 -10.84 5.91
N GLU A 79 -13.04 -11.37 5.66
CA GLU A 79 -12.00 -11.58 6.68
C GLU A 79 -11.26 -10.29 7.09
N SER A 80 -11.29 -9.24 6.28
CA SER A 80 -10.65 -7.95 6.62
C SER A 80 -11.47 -7.07 7.56
N GLY A 81 -12.65 -7.53 8.01
CA GLY A 81 -13.54 -6.77 8.90
C GLY A 81 -14.02 -5.48 8.25
N ASP A 82 -13.81 -4.36 8.91
CA ASP A 82 -14.15 -3.02 8.41
C ASP A 82 -12.99 -2.30 7.69
N ILE A 83 -11.82 -2.96 7.55
CA ILE A 83 -10.64 -2.39 6.92
C ILE A 83 -10.74 -2.54 5.39
N ALA A 84 -10.92 -1.42 4.70
CA ALA A 84 -11.02 -1.34 3.25
C ALA A 84 -9.67 -1.11 2.55
N GLY A 85 -8.65 -0.69 3.26
CA GLY A 85 -7.30 -0.49 2.73
C GLY A 85 -6.27 -0.32 3.82
N ALA A 86 -5.00 -0.49 3.47
CA ALA A 86 -3.88 -0.27 4.37
C ALA A 86 -2.63 0.21 3.62
N LEU A 87 -1.78 0.94 4.34
CA LEU A 87 -0.46 1.38 3.89
C LEU A 87 0.54 1.14 4.99
N VAL A 88 1.69 0.55 4.67
CA VAL A 88 2.79 0.38 5.61
C VAL A 88 4.07 1.01 5.10
N MET A 89 4.69 1.81 5.98
CA MET A 89 6.04 2.37 5.81
C MET A 89 6.88 2.04 7.03
N PHE A 90 8.13 1.72 6.82
CA PHE A 90 9.08 1.47 7.92
C PHE A 90 10.43 2.17 7.67
N PRO A 91 11.17 2.52 8.73
CA PRO A 91 12.47 3.17 8.60
C PRO A 91 13.51 2.23 7.99
N THR A 92 14.39 2.80 7.17
CA THR A 92 15.57 2.11 6.62
C THR A 92 16.84 2.52 7.39
N ASN A 93 17.94 1.81 7.13
CA ASN A 93 19.26 2.16 7.70
C ASN A 93 19.83 3.47 7.12
N ALA A 94 19.25 4.00 6.03
CA ALA A 94 19.70 5.23 5.37
C ALA A 94 18.93 6.49 5.84
N SER A 95 18.23 6.42 6.96
CA SER A 95 17.39 7.52 7.47
C SER A 95 16.29 7.96 6.48
N GLU A 96 15.78 7.01 5.72
CA GLU A 96 14.64 7.15 4.82
C GLU A 96 13.52 6.21 5.29
N LEU A 97 12.27 6.47 4.90
CA LEU A 97 11.17 5.54 5.06
C LEU A 97 11.03 4.67 3.79
N CYS A 98 10.79 3.40 3.95
CA CYS A 98 10.42 2.52 2.85
C CYS A 98 8.90 2.36 2.81
N LEU A 99 8.24 2.86 1.77
CA LEU A 99 6.87 2.50 1.46
C LEU A 99 6.86 1.07 0.92
N HIS A 100 6.59 0.12 1.81
CA HIS A 100 6.65 -1.30 1.49
C HIS A 100 5.42 -1.78 0.73
N LYS A 101 4.25 -1.36 1.21
CA LYS A 101 2.99 -1.85 0.65
C LYS A 101 1.87 -0.83 0.82
N ILE A 102 1.04 -0.71 -0.22
CA ILE A 102 -0.25 -0.05 -0.18
C ILE A 102 -1.27 -0.98 -0.84
N MET A 103 -2.40 -1.18 -0.22
CA MET A 103 -3.41 -2.13 -0.69
C MET A 103 -4.82 -1.63 -0.40
N VAL A 104 -5.75 -2.01 -1.27
CA VAL A 104 -7.17 -1.69 -1.15
C VAL A 104 -7.97 -2.96 -1.42
N HIS A 105 -8.98 -3.21 -0.58
CA HIS A 105 -9.89 -4.33 -0.74
C HIS A 105 -10.48 -4.35 -2.16
N PRO A 106 -10.55 -5.50 -2.83
CA PRO A 106 -11.02 -5.58 -4.22
C PRO A 106 -12.36 -4.87 -4.47
N GLU A 107 -13.31 -5.01 -3.56
CA GLU A 107 -14.65 -4.39 -3.67
C GLU A 107 -14.65 -2.86 -3.45
N CYS A 108 -13.56 -2.32 -2.89
CA CYS A 108 -13.43 -0.88 -2.58
C CYS A 108 -12.49 -0.15 -3.55
N ARG A 109 -12.02 -0.83 -4.60
CA ARG A 109 -11.15 -0.20 -5.61
C ARG A 109 -11.90 0.84 -6.43
N GLY A 110 -11.16 1.83 -6.92
CA GLY A 110 -11.74 2.94 -7.69
C GLY A 110 -12.42 4.02 -6.85
N SER A 111 -12.53 3.85 -5.51
CA SER A 111 -13.17 4.82 -4.59
C SER A 111 -12.21 5.89 -4.03
N GLY A 112 -10.96 5.95 -4.50
CA GLY A 112 -9.97 6.94 -4.04
C GLY A 112 -9.27 6.60 -2.72
N ILE A 113 -9.54 5.45 -2.10
CA ILE A 113 -8.95 5.03 -0.82
C ILE A 113 -7.42 4.97 -0.90
N GLY A 114 -6.87 4.40 -1.97
CA GLY A 114 -5.42 4.34 -2.14
C GLY A 114 -4.76 5.71 -2.23
N THR A 115 -5.41 6.66 -2.91
CA THR A 115 -4.96 8.06 -2.96
C THR A 115 -4.97 8.70 -1.57
N GLN A 116 -6.03 8.51 -0.80
CA GLN A 116 -6.13 9.04 0.57
C GLN A 116 -5.07 8.43 1.50
N LEU A 117 -4.84 7.10 1.41
CA LEU A 117 -3.77 6.43 2.16
C LEU A 117 -2.39 6.97 1.80
N MET A 118 -2.08 7.14 0.50
CA MET A 118 -0.81 7.70 0.05
C MET A 118 -0.61 9.12 0.57
N GLN A 119 -1.61 9.99 0.43
CA GLN A 119 -1.56 11.36 0.93
C GLN A 119 -1.33 11.40 2.44
N ALA A 120 -2.08 10.59 3.20
CA ALA A 120 -1.94 10.50 4.65
C ALA A 120 -0.57 9.96 5.07
N GLY A 121 -0.04 8.96 4.37
CA GLY A 121 1.28 8.41 4.61
C GLY A 121 2.38 9.44 4.36
N LEU A 122 2.35 10.11 3.21
CA LEU A 122 3.34 11.15 2.89
C LEU A 122 3.25 12.35 3.85
N ALA A 123 2.05 12.73 4.31
CA ALA A 123 1.87 13.79 5.29
C ALA A 123 2.45 13.46 6.68
N GLN A 124 2.57 12.19 7.03
CA GLN A 124 3.21 11.74 8.28
C GLN A 124 4.73 11.51 8.13
N ALA A 125 5.23 11.45 6.91
CA ALA A 125 6.66 11.27 6.67
C ALA A 125 7.43 12.52 7.05
N ASN A 126 8.49 12.36 7.86
CA ASN A 126 9.41 13.42 8.28
C ASN A 126 10.80 13.27 7.67
N THR A 127 10.99 12.29 6.83
CA THR A 127 12.20 11.98 6.08
C THR A 127 11.82 11.57 4.66
N PRO A 128 12.78 11.51 3.72
CA PRO A 128 12.49 11.00 2.38
C PRO A 128 11.83 9.61 2.41
N VAL A 129 10.91 9.38 1.47
CA VAL A 129 10.21 8.10 1.32
C VAL A 129 10.65 7.43 0.04
N LEU A 130 11.20 6.21 0.14
CA LEU A 130 11.54 5.40 -1.01
C LEU A 130 10.52 4.29 -1.26
N LEU A 131 10.41 3.88 -2.49
CA LEU A 131 9.70 2.67 -2.91
C LEU A 131 10.44 1.98 -4.05
N THR A 132 10.06 0.74 -4.33
CA THR A 132 10.55 0.01 -5.49
C THR A 132 9.40 -0.31 -6.44
N VAL A 133 9.60 -0.14 -7.73
CA VAL A 133 8.60 -0.43 -8.77
C VAL A 133 9.23 -1.13 -9.97
N ASP A 134 8.48 -2.01 -10.61
CA ASP A 134 8.90 -2.63 -11.87
C ASP A 134 8.98 -1.56 -12.97
N PRO A 135 10.14 -1.43 -13.68
CA PRO A 135 10.29 -0.43 -14.72
C PRO A 135 9.33 -0.61 -15.92
N SER A 136 8.78 -1.80 -16.12
CA SER A 136 7.78 -2.05 -17.17
C SER A 136 6.38 -1.58 -16.79
N ASN A 137 6.15 -1.28 -15.50
CA ASN A 137 4.88 -0.79 -15.00
C ASN A 137 4.76 0.72 -15.15
N ASN A 138 4.61 1.18 -16.40
CA ASN A 138 4.53 2.60 -16.73
C ASN A 138 3.42 3.34 -15.98
N ALA A 139 2.30 2.66 -15.71
CA ALA A 139 1.18 3.28 -15.00
C ALA A 139 1.49 3.51 -13.51
N ALA A 140 2.17 2.56 -12.85
CA ALA A 140 2.62 2.76 -11.47
C ALA A 140 3.70 3.84 -11.37
N VAL A 141 4.66 3.85 -12.31
CA VAL A 141 5.70 4.88 -12.36
C VAL A 141 5.06 6.26 -12.50
N ALA A 142 4.15 6.44 -13.47
CA ALA A 142 3.44 7.71 -13.67
C ALA A 142 2.63 8.13 -12.43
N LEU A 143 1.97 7.17 -11.76
CA LEU A 143 1.25 7.43 -10.52
C LEU A 143 2.18 7.98 -9.45
N TYR A 144 3.31 7.32 -9.19
CA TYR A 144 4.25 7.78 -8.16
C TYR A 144 4.85 9.12 -8.51
N GLN A 145 5.14 9.39 -9.79
CA GLN A 145 5.56 10.72 -10.24
C GLN A 145 4.50 11.78 -9.93
N ASN A 146 3.20 11.48 -10.10
CA ASN A 146 2.12 12.39 -9.72
C ASN A 146 2.05 12.65 -8.21
N PHE A 147 2.55 11.75 -7.38
CA PHE A 147 2.72 11.96 -5.94
C PHE A 147 4.04 12.63 -5.56
N GLY A 148 4.88 13.02 -6.53
CA GLY A 148 6.15 13.70 -6.28
C GLY A 148 7.34 12.77 -6.07
N PHE A 149 7.22 11.49 -6.45
CA PHE A 149 8.37 10.59 -6.46
C PHE A 149 9.18 10.76 -7.75
N ASP A 150 10.49 10.84 -7.61
CA ASP A 150 11.45 10.84 -8.72
C ASP A 150 12.23 9.51 -8.77
N VAL A 151 12.63 9.10 -9.97
CA VAL A 151 13.48 7.92 -10.15
C VAL A 151 14.90 8.28 -9.68
N ARG A 152 15.37 7.60 -8.64
CA ARG A 152 16.73 7.74 -8.14
C ARG A 152 17.71 6.85 -8.89
N GLU A 153 17.32 5.58 -9.08
CA GLU A 153 18.15 4.60 -9.78
C GLU A 153 17.34 3.42 -10.32
N ARG A 154 17.94 2.69 -11.24
CA ARG A 154 17.47 1.39 -11.72
C ARG A 154 18.42 0.31 -11.24
N ILE A 155 17.89 -0.78 -10.69
CA ILE A 155 18.67 -1.95 -10.28
C ILE A 155 18.17 -3.15 -11.08
N ASP A 156 19.04 -3.71 -11.91
CA ASP A 156 18.74 -4.90 -12.67
C ASP A 156 18.94 -6.14 -11.77
N GLY A 157 18.02 -7.10 -11.86
CA GLY A 157 18.08 -8.32 -11.06
C GLY A 157 17.89 -8.09 -9.56
N TYR A 158 17.07 -7.13 -9.16
CA TYR A 158 16.89 -6.70 -7.75
C TYR A 158 16.43 -7.85 -6.83
N TYR A 159 15.47 -8.64 -7.25
CA TYR A 159 15.04 -9.84 -6.51
C TYR A 159 15.53 -11.12 -7.17
N ARG A 160 15.38 -11.21 -8.50
CA ARG A 160 15.82 -12.33 -9.33
C ARG A 160 16.42 -11.78 -10.63
N PRO A 161 17.25 -12.54 -11.37
CA PRO A 161 17.96 -12.02 -12.56
C PRO A 161 17.07 -11.29 -13.60
N HIS A 162 15.79 -11.64 -13.68
CA HIS A 162 14.82 -11.05 -14.59
C HIS A 162 13.87 -10.05 -13.91
N GLU A 163 14.03 -9.79 -12.62
CA GLU A 163 13.18 -8.87 -11.85
C GLU A 163 13.92 -7.57 -11.56
N HIS A 164 13.82 -6.63 -12.49
CA HIS A 164 14.40 -5.30 -12.36
C HIS A 164 13.52 -4.40 -11.49
N ARG A 165 14.10 -3.38 -10.86
CA ARG A 165 13.36 -2.36 -10.11
C ARG A 165 13.90 -0.97 -10.37
N LEU A 166 12.98 0.00 -10.39
CA LEU A 166 13.31 1.40 -10.16
C LEU A 166 13.20 1.66 -8.67
N ILE A 167 14.18 2.34 -8.11
CA ILE A 167 14.08 2.96 -6.80
C ILE A 167 13.57 4.36 -7.03
N MET A 168 12.40 4.68 -6.51
CA MET A 168 11.82 6.01 -6.58
C MET A 168 11.79 6.63 -5.19
N VAL A 169 11.99 7.94 -5.11
CA VAL A 169 12.11 8.67 -3.84
C VAL A 169 11.26 9.94 -3.88
N HIS A 170 10.43 10.10 -2.87
CA HIS A 170 9.79 11.35 -2.52
C HIS A 170 10.68 12.11 -1.52
N PRO A 171 10.98 13.40 -1.72
CA PRO A 171 11.99 14.13 -0.93
C PRO A 171 11.61 14.31 0.55
N GLY A 172 10.38 14.03 0.93
CA GLY A 172 9.87 14.35 2.27
C GLY A 172 9.43 15.80 2.40
N PRO A 173 9.14 16.26 3.61
CA PRO A 173 8.79 17.65 3.85
C PRO A 173 10.01 18.57 3.65
N SER A 174 9.75 19.73 3.06
CA SER A 174 10.74 20.83 2.89
C SER A 174 10.98 21.55 4.20
#